data_02172ad71471f0767e53ad769b31b433
#
_entry.id   02172ad71471f0767e53ad769b31b433
#
_cell.length_a   1.000
_cell.length_b   1.000
_cell.length_c   1.000
_cell.angle_alpha   90.00
_cell.angle_beta   90.00
_cell.angle_gamma   90.00
#
_symmetry.space_group_name_H-M   'P 1'
#
loop_
_entity.id
_entity.type
_entity.pdbx_description
1 polymer ?
#
loop_
_entity_poly.entity_id
_entity_poly.type
_entity_poly.pdbx_seq_one_letter_code
_entity_poly.pdbx_strand_id
1 'polypeptide(L)'
;MAEMVKKATRESFGETVTALAAEYPEIVVLDADLAAATKTGIFKKAYPERFFDCGIAECNMVGVAAGLATCGKIPFAASFAMFSAGRAFEQLRNSVGYPKLNVKIVGSHAGISVGEDGATHQCCEDIALMRTIPGMVILNPCDHYEMQAAVRAAVEHKGPCYIRLGRLAVESINNNDDYKFELGKGITLREGTDITVVATGLMVQEAVKAADALKEEGISVEVINIHTIKPLDEELVIASAKKTGRVITVEEHNIIGGLGEAVSTALSEHCPTPVTRIGVNDVYGHSGPAVDLLKEFGLSAEHIAEVIREKLAK
;
A
#
# COMPACT_ATOMS: atom_id res chain seq x y z
N MET A 1 9.93 4.75 23.62
CA MET A 1 8.93 4.97 22.55
C MET A 1 9.59 5.75 21.45
N ALA A 2 9.50 5.29 20.21
CA ALA A 2 9.97 6.03 19.06
C ALA A 2 9.18 7.35 18.93
N GLU A 3 9.74 8.33 18.23
CA GLU A 3 9.15 9.66 18.07
C GLU A 3 7.84 9.58 17.27
N MET A 4 6.82 10.36 17.67
CA MET A 4 5.61 10.54 16.86
C MET A 4 5.96 11.34 15.61
N VAL A 5 5.92 10.70 14.45
CA VAL A 5 6.28 11.30 13.17
C VAL A 5 5.02 11.40 12.30
N LYS A 6 4.79 12.56 11.70
CA LYS A 6 3.80 12.76 10.63
C LYS A 6 4.53 12.95 9.32
N LYS A 7 4.50 11.92 8.44
CA LYS A 7 5.31 11.90 7.23
C LYS A 7 4.64 11.15 6.09
N ALA A 8 4.84 11.63 4.86
CA ALA A 8 4.36 10.92 3.69
C ALA A 8 5.19 9.65 3.45
N THR A 9 4.53 8.55 3.10
CA THR A 9 5.22 7.27 2.87
C THR A 9 6.22 7.35 1.72
N ARG A 10 5.99 8.21 0.71
CA ARG A 10 6.97 8.50 -0.35
C ARG A 10 8.28 9.13 0.16
N GLU A 11 8.22 9.99 1.18
CA GLU A 11 9.41 10.59 1.80
C GLU A 11 10.19 9.54 2.59
N SER A 12 9.45 8.74 3.36
CA SER A 12 10.02 7.61 4.10
C SER A 12 10.71 6.61 3.17
N PHE A 13 10.10 6.32 2.02
CA PHE A 13 10.69 5.48 0.97
C PHE A 13 12.02 6.06 0.45
N GLY A 14 12.02 7.33 0.01
CA GLY A 14 13.22 7.96 -0.57
C GLY A 14 14.41 7.98 0.39
N GLU A 15 14.16 8.27 1.67
CA GLU A 15 15.17 8.24 2.72
C GLU A 15 15.67 6.81 2.98
N THR A 16 14.75 5.85 3.08
CA THR A 16 15.09 4.46 3.44
C THR A 16 15.87 3.76 2.33
N VAL A 17 15.44 3.88 1.06
CA VAL A 17 16.18 3.27 -0.05
C VAL A 17 17.58 3.87 -0.19
N THR A 18 17.72 5.17 0.13
CA THR A 18 19.02 5.86 0.14
C THR A 18 19.92 5.34 1.26
N ALA A 19 19.39 5.16 2.47
CA ALA A 19 20.14 4.61 3.58
C ALA A 19 20.58 3.16 3.33
N LEU A 20 19.67 2.32 2.83
CA LEU A 20 19.96 0.91 2.52
C LEU A 20 20.99 0.74 1.40
N ALA A 21 21.15 1.71 0.52
CA ALA A 21 22.16 1.66 -0.55
C ALA A 21 23.61 1.61 -0.05
N ALA A 22 23.87 2.00 1.20
CA ALA A 22 25.18 1.82 1.83
C ALA A 22 25.43 0.36 2.22
N GLU A 23 24.39 -0.38 2.61
CA GLU A 23 24.46 -1.78 2.99
C GLU A 23 24.38 -2.73 1.77
N TYR A 24 23.64 -2.29 0.73
CA TYR A 24 23.37 -3.07 -0.49
C TYR A 24 23.83 -2.31 -1.73
N PRO A 25 25.10 -2.47 -2.15
CA PRO A 25 25.67 -1.75 -3.30
C PRO A 25 25.02 -2.14 -4.65
N GLU A 26 24.22 -3.20 -4.68
CA GLU A 26 23.46 -3.62 -5.85
C GLU A 26 22.21 -2.77 -6.08
N ILE A 27 21.76 -1.99 -5.09
CA ILE A 27 20.59 -1.12 -5.26
C ILE A 27 20.89 -0.05 -6.30
N VAL A 28 20.00 0.04 -7.29
CA VAL A 28 19.93 1.12 -8.27
C VAL A 28 18.51 1.67 -8.31
N VAL A 29 18.36 2.96 -8.58
CA VAL A 29 17.04 3.61 -8.63
C VAL A 29 16.80 4.19 -10.01
N LEU A 30 15.63 3.91 -10.57
CA LEU A 30 15.16 4.46 -11.83
C LEU A 30 13.93 5.33 -11.59
N ASP A 31 13.79 6.39 -12.36
CA ASP A 31 12.64 7.29 -12.29
C ASP A 31 12.22 7.71 -13.71
N ALA A 32 10.97 8.12 -13.86
CA ALA A 32 10.41 8.59 -15.12
C ALA A 32 10.13 10.11 -15.07
N ASP A 33 11.18 10.91 -14.83
CA ASP A 33 11.12 12.37 -14.74
C ASP A 33 10.25 12.94 -13.61
N LEU A 34 10.06 12.16 -12.54
CA LEU A 34 9.24 12.54 -11.38
C LEU A 34 10.02 12.52 -10.04
N ALA A 35 11.36 12.53 -10.09
CA ALA A 35 12.22 12.33 -8.93
C ALA A 35 11.97 13.28 -7.75
N ALA A 36 11.49 14.50 -7.98
CA ALA A 36 11.10 15.42 -6.93
C ALA A 36 9.80 14.98 -6.22
N ALA A 37 8.83 14.45 -6.98
CA ALA A 37 7.54 14.02 -6.47
C ALA A 37 7.63 12.64 -5.79
N THR A 38 8.29 11.68 -6.41
CA THR A 38 8.50 10.31 -5.88
C THR A 38 9.50 10.26 -4.73
N LYS A 39 10.27 11.34 -4.51
CA LYS A 39 11.37 11.44 -3.54
C LYS A 39 12.60 10.60 -3.87
N THR A 40 12.67 10.00 -5.03
CA THR A 40 13.90 9.34 -5.53
C THR A 40 15.05 10.31 -5.75
N GLY A 41 14.75 11.62 -5.84
CA GLY A 41 15.76 12.70 -5.85
C GLY A 41 16.67 12.72 -4.63
N ILE A 42 16.27 12.13 -3.49
CA ILE A 42 17.14 11.94 -2.31
C ILE A 42 18.25 10.96 -2.66
N PHE A 43 17.91 9.83 -3.28
CA PHE A 43 18.88 8.84 -3.77
C PHE A 43 19.78 9.41 -4.86
N LYS A 44 19.23 10.14 -5.84
CA LYS A 44 19.97 10.82 -6.91
C LYS A 44 21.09 11.71 -6.38
N LYS A 45 20.84 12.44 -5.28
CA LYS A 45 21.84 13.31 -4.65
C LYS A 45 22.95 12.53 -3.96
N ALA A 46 22.63 11.40 -3.32
CA ALA A 46 23.59 10.60 -2.56
C ALA A 46 24.42 9.65 -3.47
N TYR A 47 23.80 9.09 -4.51
CA TYR A 47 24.37 8.07 -5.38
C TYR A 47 24.05 8.36 -6.86
N PRO A 48 24.55 9.46 -7.45
CA PRO A 48 24.20 9.86 -8.82
C PRO A 48 24.59 8.81 -9.87
N GLU A 49 25.64 8.02 -9.63
CA GLU A 49 26.13 6.96 -10.53
C GLU A 49 25.25 5.69 -10.51
N ARG A 50 24.32 5.58 -9.56
CA ARG A 50 23.36 4.49 -9.42
C ARG A 50 21.91 4.93 -9.63
N PHE A 51 21.72 6.15 -10.12
CA PHE A 51 20.41 6.73 -10.44
C PHE A 51 20.25 6.91 -11.94
N PHE A 52 19.12 6.49 -12.50
CA PHE A 52 18.80 6.57 -13.91
C PHE A 52 17.47 7.27 -14.12
N ASP A 53 17.48 8.44 -14.74
CA ASP A 53 16.27 9.11 -15.21
C ASP A 53 15.98 8.64 -16.64
N CYS A 54 14.86 7.96 -16.81
CA CYS A 54 14.45 7.40 -18.10
C CYS A 54 13.58 8.37 -18.93
N GLY A 55 13.36 9.58 -18.41
CA GLY A 55 12.38 10.51 -18.98
C GLY A 55 10.95 10.01 -18.81
N ILE A 56 9.97 10.67 -19.44
CA ILE A 56 8.56 10.30 -19.40
C ILE A 56 8.31 9.05 -20.25
N ALA A 57 8.88 7.91 -19.84
CA ALA A 57 8.91 6.66 -20.60
C ALA A 57 8.88 5.44 -19.66
N GLU A 58 7.77 5.22 -18.95
CA GLU A 58 7.64 4.21 -17.90
C GLU A 58 7.82 2.78 -18.43
N CYS A 59 7.34 2.49 -19.63
CA CYS A 59 7.56 1.20 -20.28
C CYS A 59 9.05 0.92 -20.50
N ASN A 60 9.82 1.94 -20.95
CA ASN A 60 11.26 1.84 -21.10
C ASN A 60 11.96 1.70 -19.75
N MET A 61 11.55 2.49 -18.75
CA MET A 61 12.07 2.39 -17.37
C MET A 61 11.95 0.97 -16.83
N VAL A 62 10.79 0.32 -16.97
CA VAL A 62 10.59 -1.07 -16.53
C VAL A 62 11.46 -2.04 -17.32
N GLY A 63 11.61 -1.84 -18.64
CA GLY A 63 12.49 -2.65 -19.48
C GLY A 63 13.97 -2.54 -19.05
N VAL A 64 14.45 -1.32 -18.77
CA VAL A 64 15.81 -1.08 -18.26
C VAL A 64 15.98 -1.72 -16.88
N ALA A 65 15.01 -1.56 -15.98
CA ALA A 65 15.03 -2.20 -14.65
C ALA A 65 15.12 -3.73 -14.76
N ALA A 66 14.33 -4.34 -15.66
CA ALA A 66 14.41 -5.77 -15.92
C ALA A 66 15.81 -6.19 -16.39
N GLY A 67 16.41 -5.44 -17.34
CA GLY A 67 17.79 -5.70 -17.81
C GLY A 67 18.82 -5.59 -16.69
N LEU A 68 18.75 -4.57 -15.84
CA LEU A 68 19.64 -4.39 -14.69
C LEU A 68 19.51 -5.53 -13.67
N ALA A 69 18.28 -6.03 -13.44
CA ALA A 69 18.05 -7.17 -12.56
C ALA A 69 18.73 -8.45 -13.07
N THR A 70 18.78 -8.68 -14.38
CA THR A 70 19.52 -9.82 -14.97
C THR A 70 21.04 -9.72 -14.78
N CYS A 71 21.56 -8.51 -14.54
CA CYS A 71 22.95 -8.25 -14.21
C CYS A 71 23.25 -8.26 -12.70
N GLY A 72 22.32 -8.77 -11.88
CA GLY A 72 22.48 -8.90 -10.43
C GLY A 72 22.23 -7.62 -9.64
N LYS A 73 21.63 -6.58 -10.24
CA LYS A 73 21.21 -5.38 -9.54
C LYS A 73 19.85 -5.59 -8.86
N ILE A 74 19.55 -4.71 -7.89
CA ILE A 74 18.26 -4.60 -7.23
C ILE A 74 17.64 -3.26 -7.64
N PRO A 75 16.97 -3.19 -8.80
CA PRO A 75 16.41 -1.93 -9.29
C PRO A 75 15.10 -1.60 -8.58
N PHE A 76 15.00 -0.34 -8.13
CA PHE A 76 13.76 0.31 -7.72
C PHE A 76 13.32 1.23 -8.85
N ALA A 77 12.24 0.88 -9.54
CA ALA A 77 11.69 1.66 -10.65
C ALA A 77 10.46 2.44 -10.17
N ALA A 78 10.58 3.75 -10.07
CA ALA A 78 9.61 4.63 -9.45
C ALA A 78 8.93 5.57 -10.45
N SER A 79 7.62 5.67 -10.36
CA SER A 79 6.78 6.68 -11.01
C SER A 79 5.48 6.84 -10.22
N PHE A 80 4.52 7.64 -10.70
CA PHE A 80 3.17 7.60 -10.13
C PHE A 80 2.51 6.24 -10.38
N ALA A 81 1.67 5.80 -9.45
CA ALA A 81 1.02 4.48 -9.50
C ALA A 81 0.29 4.25 -10.83
N MET A 82 -0.44 5.27 -11.34
CA MET A 82 -1.13 5.19 -12.63
C MET A 82 -0.16 4.90 -13.79
N PHE A 83 1.03 5.43 -13.74
CA PHE A 83 1.99 5.29 -14.82
C PHE A 83 2.88 4.06 -14.66
N SER A 84 3.33 3.74 -13.45
CA SER A 84 4.10 2.52 -13.20
C SER A 84 3.23 1.26 -13.33
N ALA A 85 2.05 1.22 -12.71
CA ALA A 85 1.17 0.05 -12.75
C ALA A 85 0.29 -0.01 -14.01
N GLY A 86 -0.33 1.11 -14.40
CA GLY A 86 -1.27 1.15 -15.51
C GLY A 86 -0.56 1.17 -16.87
N ARG A 87 0.25 2.20 -17.15
CA ARG A 87 0.91 2.35 -18.47
C ARG A 87 1.91 1.23 -18.77
N ALA A 88 2.73 0.83 -17.78
CA ALA A 88 3.76 -0.19 -17.96
C ALA A 88 3.32 -1.62 -17.59
N PHE A 89 2.01 -1.89 -17.49
CA PHE A 89 1.49 -3.16 -17.02
C PHE A 89 2.02 -4.37 -17.82
N GLU A 90 2.05 -4.27 -19.16
CA GLU A 90 2.54 -5.36 -20.00
C GLU A 90 4.00 -5.67 -19.71
N GLN A 91 4.87 -4.64 -19.59
CA GLN A 91 6.28 -4.82 -19.28
C GLN A 91 6.48 -5.40 -17.88
N LEU A 92 5.67 -4.98 -16.90
CA LEU A 92 5.69 -5.57 -15.57
C LEU A 92 5.33 -7.06 -15.60
N ARG A 93 4.29 -7.41 -16.33
CA ARG A 93 3.86 -8.79 -16.48
C ARG A 93 4.88 -9.66 -17.20
N ASN A 94 5.35 -9.24 -18.37
CA ASN A 94 6.15 -10.07 -19.27
C ASN A 94 7.66 -9.95 -19.01
N SER A 95 8.17 -8.75 -18.72
CA SER A 95 9.60 -8.54 -18.54
C SER A 95 10.06 -8.69 -17.10
N VAL A 96 9.16 -8.54 -16.12
CA VAL A 96 9.50 -8.64 -14.68
C VAL A 96 8.85 -9.86 -14.02
N GLY A 97 7.52 -9.99 -14.11
CA GLY A 97 6.77 -11.03 -13.41
C GLY A 97 7.02 -12.43 -13.97
N TYR A 98 6.89 -12.60 -15.29
CA TYR A 98 7.05 -13.91 -15.94
C TYR A 98 8.43 -14.56 -15.68
N PRO A 99 9.56 -13.85 -15.87
CA PRO A 99 10.88 -14.35 -15.52
C PRO A 99 11.22 -14.26 -14.02
N LYS A 100 10.32 -13.75 -13.17
CA LYS A 100 10.49 -13.60 -11.72
C LYS A 100 11.71 -12.75 -11.33
N LEU A 101 11.98 -11.68 -12.08
CA LEU A 101 13.14 -10.83 -11.84
C LEU A 101 13.02 -10.04 -10.54
N ASN A 102 14.17 -9.79 -9.92
CA ASN A 102 14.27 -9.07 -8.66
C ASN A 102 14.14 -7.54 -8.84
N VAL A 103 12.99 -7.09 -9.34
CA VAL A 103 12.67 -5.67 -9.58
C VAL A 103 11.65 -5.19 -8.56
N LYS A 104 11.89 -4.02 -7.97
CA LYS A 104 10.99 -3.33 -7.04
C LYS A 104 10.30 -2.20 -7.78
N ILE A 105 9.01 -2.36 -8.05
CA ILE A 105 8.18 -1.34 -8.69
C ILE A 105 7.60 -0.44 -7.60
N VAL A 106 7.79 0.85 -7.74
CA VAL A 106 7.33 1.83 -6.76
C VAL A 106 6.24 2.69 -7.38
N GLY A 107 5.00 2.46 -6.93
CA GLY A 107 3.82 3.21 -7.34
C GLY A 107 3.52 4.33 -6.35
N SER A 108 4.02 5.54 -6.62
CA SER A 108 3.78 6.72 -5.79
C SER A 108 2.47 7.41 -6.15
N HIS A 109 1.94 8.23 -5.25
CA HIS A 109 0.70 8.98 -5.49
C HIS A 109 -0.48 8.08 -5.88
N ALA A 110 -0.61 6.95 -5.21
CA ALA A 110 -1.72 6.02 -5.43
C ALA A 110 -3.01 6.51 -4.75
N GLY A 111 -4.16 6.16 -5.33
CA GLY A 111 -5.48 6.44 -4.76
C GLY A 111 -6.04 7.83 -5.06
N ILE A 112 -7.12 8.16 -4.39
CA ILE A 112 -7.88 9.42 -4.54
C ILE A 112 -7.13 10.62 -3.96
N SER A 113 -6.28 10.39 -2.94
CA SER A 113 -5.52 11.43 -2.24
C SER A 113 -4.38 12.07 -3.06
N VAL A 114 -4.22 11.69 -4.33
CA VAL A 114 -3.44 12.49 -5.29
C VAL A 114 -3.96 13.93 -5.33
N GLY A 115 -5.28 14.09 -5.24
CA GLY A 115 -5.90 15.39 -5.03
C GLY A 115 -6.10 16.18 -6.32
N GLU A 116 -5.46 17.32 -6.43
CA GLU A 116 -5.70 18.34 -7.46
C GLU A 116 -5.40 17.86 -8.88
N ASP A 117 -4.50 16.90 -9.06
CA ASP A 117 -4.14 16.32 -10.36
C ASP A 117 -5.32 15.57 -11.01
N GLY A 118 -6.29 15.13 -10.21
CA GLY A 118 -7.57 14.59 -10.66
C GLY A 118 -7.50 13.18 -11.25
N ALA A 119 -8.60 12.76 -11.89
CA ALA A 119 -8.87 11.39 -12.32
C ALA A 119 -7.78 10.75 -13.18
N THR A 120 -7.04 11.52 -13.98
CA THR A 120 -5.99 10.98 -14.86
C THR A 120 -4.74 10.52 -14.11
N HIS A 121 -4.58 10.95 -12.86
CA HIS A 121 -3.44 10.64 -12.00
C HIS A 121 -3.84 9.79 -10.79
N GLN A 122 -5.10 9.85 -10.37
CA GLN A 122 -5.67 9.05 -9.28
C GLN A 122 -5.75 7.59 -9.71
N CYS A 123 -4.86 6.76 -9.20
CA CYS A 123 -4.83 5.32 -9.49
C CYS A 123 -5.58 4.56 -8.39
N CYS A 124 -6.79 4.13 -8.69
CA CYS A 124 -7.61 3.31 -7.80
C CYS A 124 -7.69 1.85 -8.24
N GLU A 125 -6.84 1.41 -9.16
CA GLU A 125 -6.83 0.07 -9.75
C GLU A 125 -5.46 -0.62 -9.73
N ASP A 126 -4.44 0.02 -9.18
CA ASP A 126 -3.06 -0.48 -9.15
C ASP A 126 -2.91 -1.80 -8.39
N ILE A 127 -3.57 -1.95 -7.24
CA ILE A 127 -3.56 -3.20 -6.47
C ILE A 127 -4.21 -4.32 -7.28
N ALA A 128 -5.35 -4.05 -7.92
CA ALA A 128 -6.05 -5.01 -8.76
C ALA A 128 -5.15 -5.53 -9.89
N LEU A 129 -4.51 -4.62 -10.64
CA LEU A 129 -3.59 -4.95 -11.71
C LEU A 129 -2.41 -5.81 -11.21
N MET A 130 -1.77 -5.39 -10.13
CA MET A 130 -0.59 -6.10 -9.60
C MET A 130 -0.95 -7.46 -9.00
N ARG A 131 -2.14 -7.61 -8.40
CA ARG A 131 -2.61 -8.90 -7.86
C ARG A 131 -2.74 -9.98 -8.94
N THR A 132 -3.03 -9.62 -10.18
CA THR A 132 -3.14 -10.58 -11.29
C THR A 132 -1.81 -11.14 -11.78
N ILE A 133 -0.67 -10.51 -11.43
CA ILE A 133 0.66 -10.98 -11.84
C ILE A 133 1.14 -12.10 -10.90
N PRO A 134 1.37 -13.34 -11.42
CA PRO A 134 1.85 -14.43 -10.58
C PRO A 134 3.18 -14.12 -9.88
N GLY A 135 3.27 -14.40 -8.58
CA GLY A 135 4.48 -14.20 -7.78
C GLY A 135 4.82 -12.74 -7.43
N MET A 136 4.03 -11.76 -7.88
CA MET A 136 4.18 -10.37 -7.45
C MET A 136 3.84 -10.23 -5.96
N VAL A 137 4.77 -9.71 -5.18
CA VAL A 137 4.52 -9.28 -3.79
C VAL A 137 3.96 -7.86 -3.82
N ILE A 138 2.94 -7.57 -2.99
CA ILE A 138 2.31 -6.24 -2.94
C ILE A 138 2.35 -5.71 -1.52
N LEU A 139 3.05 -4.59 -1.34
CA LEU A 139 3.22 -3.88 -0.08
C LEU A 139 2.51 -2.53 -0.13
N ASN A 140 1.70 -2.23 0.87
CA ASN A 140 1.02 -0.95 1.06
C ASN A 140 1.16 -0.48 2.52
N PRO A 141 2.35 0.00 2.92
CA PRO A 141 2.62 0.42 4.29
C PRO A 141 1.79 1.62 4.73
N CYS A 142 1.37 1.61 6.01
CA CYS A 142 0.48 2.63 6.56
C CYS A 142 1.20 3.85 7.14
N ASP A 143 2.49 3.75 7.49
CA ASP A 143 3.23 4.85 8.12
C ASP A 143 4.75 4.83 7.82
N HIS A 144 5.47 5.76 8.46
CA HIS A 144 6.92 5.93 8.32
C HIS A 144 7.70 4.67 8.72
N TYR A 145 7.43 4.10 9.89
CA TYR A 145 8.19 2.97 10.42
C TYR A 145 7.91 1.69 9.64
N GLU A 146 6.67 1.48 9.28
CA GLU A 146 6.27 0.35 8.44
C GLU A 146 6.89 0.45 7.03
N MET A 147 6.94 1.67 6.47
CA MET A 147 7.61 1.89 5.18
C MET A 147 9.09 1.55 5.24
N GLN A 148 9.79 1.94 6.29
CA GLN A 148 11.21 1.59 6.46
C GLN A 148 11.42 0.08 6.48
N ALA A 149 10.61 -0.63 7.25
CA ALA A 149 10.68 -2.08 7.35
C ALA A 149 10.28 -2.77 6.05
N ALA A 150 9.24 -2.28 5.37
CA ALA A 150 8.78 -2.81 4.09
C ALA A 150 9.82 -2.66 2.96
N VAL A 151 10.53 -1.53 2.89
CA VAL A 151 11.60 -1.33 1.91
C VAL A 151 12.77 -2.29 2.18
N ARG A 152 13.17 -2.48 3.44
CA ARG A 152 14.18 -3.47 3.81
C ARG A 152 13.75 -4.88 3.43
N ALA A 153 12.54 -5.28 3.78
CA ALA A 153 12.00 -6.59 3.41
C ALA A 153 11.91 -6.77 1.88
N ALA A 154 11.58 -5.72 1.15
CA ALA A 154 11.60 -5.75 -0.31
C ALA A 154 13.02 -5.93 -0.89
N VAL A 155 14.06 -5.33 -0.31
CA VAL A 155 15.46 -5.57 -0.72
C VAL A 155 15.86 -7.02 -0.49
N GLU A 156 15.50 -7.60 0.65
CA GLU A 156 15.84 -8.97 1.04
C GLU A 156 15.04 -10.03 0.28
N HIS A 157 13.81 -9.70 -0.13
CA HIS A 157 12.98 -10.56 -0.96
C HIS A 157 13.55 -10.70 -2.38
N LYS A 158 13.77 -11.94 -2.83
CA LYS A 158 14.22 -12.24 -4.20
C LYS A 158 13.02 -12.49 -5.10
N GLY A 159 12.66 -11.50 -5.90
CA GLY A 159 11.52 -11.56 -6.81
C GLY A 159 10.85 -10.21 -7.05
N PRO A 160 9.80 -10.16 -7.86
CA PRO A 160 9.09 -8.94 -8.16
C PRO A 160 8.30 -8.46 -6.95
N CYS A 161 8.36 -7.15 -6.70
CA CYS A 161 7.64 -6.52 -5.60
C CYS A 161 7.06 -5.18 -6.07
N TYR A 162 5.80 -4.93 -5.76
CA TYR A 162 5.13 -3.64 -5.92
C TYR A 162 4.99 -2.97 -4.55
N ILE A 163 5.52 -1.75 -4.42
CA ILE A 163 5.45 -0.94 -3.19
C ILE A 163 4.59 0.27 -3.49
N ARG A 164 3.46 0.36 -2.81
CA ARG A 164 2.48 1.43 -2.96
C ARG A 164 2.75 2.56 -2.00
N LEU A 165 2.79 3.80 -2.48
CA LEU A 165 3.09 5.00 -1.69
C LEU A 165 1.98 6.04 -1.82
N GLY A 166 1.63 6.69 -0.69
CA GLY A 166 0.73 7.83 -0.67
C GLY A 166 1.44 9.19 -0.79
N ARG A 167 0.69 10.21 -1.24
CA ARG A 167 1.13 11.61 -1.29
C ARG A 167 1.01 12.30 0.07
N LEU A 168 -0.07 12.03 0.81
CA LEU A 168 -0.36 12.68 2.09
C LEU A 168 0.59 12.23 3.20
N ALA A 169 0.89 13.15 4.10
CA ALA A 169 1.57 12.81 5.34
C ALA A 169 0.60 12.09 6.28
N VAL A 170 1.02 10.93 6.77
CA VAL A 170 0.28 10.08 7.70
C VAL A 170 0.94 10.07 9.08
N GLU A 171 0.15 9.88 10.11
CA GLU A 171 0.64 9.77 11.49
C GLU A 171 1.24 8.39 11.72
N SER A 172 2.32 8.34 12.52
CA SER A 172 2.94 7.07 12.90
C SER A 172 2.05 6.30 13.88
N ILE A 173 1.73 5.07 13.50
CA ILE A 173 0.97 4.10 14.30
C ILE A 173 1.91 3.06 14.90
N ASN A 174 2.91 2.66 14.12
CA ASN A 174 3.88 1.59 14.45
C ASN A 174 5.14 2.14 15.13
N ASN A 175 5.00 3.13 15.99
CA ASN A 175 6.10 3.82 16.67
C ASN A 175 6.50 3.18 18.00
N ASN A 176 6.39 1.88 18.14
CA ASN A 176 6.77 1.14 19.34
C ASN A 176 7.98 0.23 19.09
N ASP A 177 8.73 -0.05 20.16
CA ASP A 177 9.94 -0.85 20.09
C ASP A 177 9.66 -2.36 19.81
N ASP A 178 8.40 -2.77 19.95
CA ASP A 178 7.94 -4.14 19.73
C ASP A 178 7.45 -4.37 18.28
N TYR A 179 7.40 -3.31 17.46
CA TYR A 179 6.97 -3.43 16.07
C TYR A 179 7.87 -4.38 15.29
N LYS A 180 7.26 -5.39 14.70
CA LYS A 180 7.94 -6.37 13.84
C LYS A 180 7.23 -6.45 12.50
N PHE A 181 7.96 -6.20 11.45
CA PHE A 181 7.48 -6.40 10.08
C PHE A 181 7.84 -7.82 9.62
N GLU A 182 6.86 -8.56 9.17
CA GLU A 182 7.05 -9.84 8.52
C GLU A 182 6.25 -9.86 7.22
N LEU A 183 6.94 -10.06 6.09
CA LEU A 183 6.32 -10.08 4.77
C LEU A 183 5.24 -11.19 4.72
N GLY A 184 4.03 -10.82 4.32
CA GLY A 184 2.91 -11.76 4.25
C GLY A 184 2.12 -11.91 5.55
N LYS A 185 2.49 -11.18 6.61
CA LYS A 185 1.73 -11.16 7.87
C LYS A 185 1.02 -9.83 8.06
N GLY A 186 -0.15 -9.89 8.72
CA GLY A 186 -0.89 -8.71 9.17
C GLY A 186 -0.61 -8.43 10.65
N ILE A 187 -1.07 -7.29 11.13
CA ILE A 187 -0.88 -6.84 12.52
C ILE A 187 -2.20 -6.41 13.12
N THR A 188 -2.57 -6.98 14.27
CA THR A 188 -3.72 -6.50 15.05
C THR A 188 -3.31 -5.26 15.83
N LEU A 189 -3.88 -4.11 15.47
CA LEU A 189 -3.62 -2.82 16.11
C LEU A 189 -4.57 -2.53 17.27
N ARG A 190 -5.79 -3.06 17.20
CA ARG A 190 -6.80 -2.99 18.26
C ARG A 190 -7.48 -4.34 18.38
N GLU A 191 -7.53 -4.87 19.58
CA GLU A 191 -8.36 -6.03 19.88
C GLU A 191 -9.84 -5.63 19.98
N GLY A 192 -10.73 -6.50 19.48
CA GLY A 192 -12.16 -6.28 19.51
C GLY A 192 -12.96 -7.57 19.36
N THR A 193 -14.27 -7.51 19.68
CA THR A 193 -15.14 -8.68 19.70
C THR A 193 -16.41 -8.53 18.87
N ASP A 194 -16.80 -7.30 18.50
CA ASP A 194 -18.11 -7.08 17.87
C ASP A 194 -18.02 -7.09 16.34
N ILE A 195 -16.92 -6.57 15.79
CA ILE A 195 -16.68 -6.49 14.35
C ILE A 195 -15.19 -6.35 14.06
N THR A 196 -14.73 -6.90 12.95
CA THR A 196 -13.33 -6.73 12.47
C THR A 196 -13.27 -5.72 11.32
N VAL A 197 -12.34 -4.77 11.42
CA VAL A 197 -11.98 -3.85 10.34
C VAL A 197 -10.58 -4.22 9.83
N VAL A 198 -10.50 -4.58 8.56
CA VAL A 198 -9.24 -4.92 7.87
C VAL A 198 -8.87 -3.75 6.97
N ALA A 199 -7.79 -3.05 7.28
CA ALA A 199 -7.36 -1.84 6.58
C ALA A 199 -5.95 -1.96 6.01
N THR A 200 -5.61 -1.12 5.03
CA THR A 200 -4.28 -1.05 4.42
C THR A 200 -3.89 0.39 4.09
N GLY A 201 -2.58 0.67 4.13
CA GLY A 201 -2.03 1.97 3.77
C GLY A 201 -2.63 3.12 4.60
N LEU A 202 -2.91 4.25 3.93
CA LEU A 202 -3.49 5.44 4.57
C LEU A 202 -4.75 5.13 5.38
N MET A 203 -5.56 4.18 4.95
CA MET A 203 -6.84 3.89 5.60
C MET A 203 -6.71 3.23 6.99
N VAL A 204 -5.52 2.76 7.34
CA VAL A 204 -5.27 2.19 8.68
C VAL A 204 -5.45 3.24 9.77
N GLN A 205 -4.94 4.47 9.58
CA GLN A 205 -5.15 5.54 10.56
C GLN A 205 -6.62 5.93 10.71
N GLU A 206 -7.39 5.92 9.63
CA GLU A 206 -8.82 6.22 9.68
C GLU A 206 -9.61 5.10 10.38
N ALA A 207 -9.25 3.84 10.14
CA ALA A 207 -9.83 2.69 10.84
C ALA A 207 -9.54 2.73 12.36
N VAL A 208 -8.31 3.08 12.75
CA VAL A 208 -7.93 3.24 14.17
C VAL A 208 -8.73 4.37 14.82
N LYS A 209 -8.84 5.54 14.18
CA LYS A 209 -9.63 6.67 14.69
C LYS A 209 -11.11 6.28 14.86
N ALA A 210 -11.69 5.57 13.89
CA ALA A 210 -13.06 5.09 13.97
C ALA A 210 -13.26 4.12 15.14
N ALA A 211 -12.36 3.17 15.32
CA ALA A 211 -12.41 2.21 16.42
C ALA A 211 -12.28 2.89 17.80
N ASP A 212 -11.32 3.83 17.92
CA ASP A 212 -11.11 4.58 19.17
C ASP A 212 -12.33 5.45 19.52
N ALA A 213 -13.00 6.07 18.53
CA ALA A 213 -14.25 6.81 18.75
C ALA A 213 -15.43 5.90 19.17
N LEU A 214 -15.57 4.73 18.52
CA LEU A 214 -16.64 3.78 18.83
C LEU A 214 -16.49 3.09 20.20
N LYS A 215 -15.26 3.00 20.69
CA LYS A 215 -14.99 2.48 22.03
C LYS A 215 -15.69 3.30 23.12
N GLU A 216 -15.79 4.62 22.96
CA GLU A 216 -16.53 5.50 23.87
C GLU A 216 -18.05 5.22 23.87
N GLU A 217 -18.55 4.59 22.80
CA GLU A 217 -19.94 4.15 22.66
C GLU A 217 -20.15 2.69 23.13
N GLY A 218 -19.11 2.04 23.65
CA GLY A 218 -19.14 0.65 24.10
C GLY A 218 -19.06 -0.39 22.98
N ILE A 219 -18.68 0.00 21.76
CA ILE A 219 -18.50 -0.89 20.62
C ILE A 219 -17.04 -1.34 20.54
N SER A 220 -16.81 -2.65 20.53
CA SER A 220 -15.49 -3.28 20.55
C SER A 220 -15.05 -3.68 19.13
N VAL A 221 -14.31 -2.79 18.47
CA VAL A 221 -13.84 -2.98 17.09
C VAL A 221 -12.44 -3.57 17.07
N GLU A 222 -12.25 -4.70 16.43
CA GLU A 222 -10.92 -5.19 16.07
C GLU A 222 -10.39 -4.45 14.84
N VAL A 223 -9.15 -3.97 14.87
CA VAL A 223 -8.51 -3.33 13.72
C VAL A 223 -7.26 -4.11 13.33
N ILE A 224 -7.24 -4.60 12.09
CA ILE A 224 -6.13 -5.30 11.47
C ILE A 224 -5.52 -4.42 10.38
N ASN A 225 -4.21 -4.22 10.47
CA ASN A 225 -3.41 -3.63 9.40
C ASN A 225 -2.86 -4.75 8.50
N ILE A 226 -3.22 -4.71 7.23
CA ILE A 226 -2.66 -5.57 6.17
C ILE A 226 -1.70 -4.74 5.32
N HIS A 227 -0.44 -4.71 5.72
CA HIS A 227 0.63 -4.04 4.96
C HIS A 227 1.12 -4.86 3.75
N THR A 228 0.88 -6.18 3.75
CA THR A 228 1.16 -7.08 2.63
C THR A 228 -0.15 -7.61 2.07
N ILE A 229 -0.58 -7.12 0.91
CA ILE A 229 -1.86 -7.52 0.30
C ILE A 229 -1.71 -8.86 -0.44
N LYS A 230 -0.51 -9.12 -0.96
CA LYS A 230 -0.16 -10.38 -1.61
C LYS A 230 1.28 -10.78 -1.27
N PRO A 231 1.50 -11.96 -0.63
CA PRO A 231 0.47 -12.86 -0.13
C PRO A 231 -0.34 -12.23 1.02
N LEU A 232 -1.62 -12.56 1.12
CA LEU A 232 -2.49 -12.15 2.23
C LEU A 232 -2.21 -13.03 3.46
N ASP A 233 -2.27 -12.47 4.66
CA ASP A 233 -2.33 -13.24 5.91
C ASP A 233 -3.74 -13.80 6.12
N GLU A 234 -4.06 -14.87 5.42
CA GLU A 234 -5.37 -15.51 5.48
C GLU A 234 -5.65 -16.08 6.88
N GLU A 235 -4.62 -16.59 7.58
CA GLU A 235 -4.76 -17.14 8.92
C GLU A 235 -5.30 -16.10 9.90
N LEU A 236 -4.70 -14.90 9.90
CA LEU A 236 -5.14 -13.79 10.75
C LEU A 236 -6.55 -13.35 10.40
N VAL A 237 -6.85 -13.15 9.12
CA VAL A 237 -8.17 -12.73 8.64
C VAL A 237 -9.26 -13.74 9.02
N ILE A 238 -8.99 -15.03 8.83
CA ILE A 238 -9.93 -16.11 9.17
C ILE A 238 -10.14 -16.20 10.69
N ALA A 239 -9.07 -16.09 11.48
CA ALA A 239 -9.17 -16.12 12.95
C ALA A 239 -10.05 -14.96 13.47
N SER A 240 -9.85 -13.77 12.94
CA SER A 240 -10.62 -12.58 13.29
C SER A 240 -12.08 -12.67 12.85
N ALA A 241 -12.33 -13.15 11.63
CA ALA A 241 -13.69 -13.38 11.14
C ALA A 241 -14.47 -14.40 12.00
N LYS A 242 -13.79 -15.47 12.45
CA LYS A 242 -14.38 -16.44 13.39
C LYS A 242 -14.71 -15.81 14.76
N LYS A 243 -13.89 -14.89 15.23
CA LYS A 243 -14.08 -14.20 16.52
C LYS A 243 -15.26 -13.24 16.48
N THR A 244 -15.38 -12.42 15.44
CA THR A 244 -16.32 -11.31 15.38
C THR A 244 -17.57 -11.59 14.54
N GLY A 245 -17.52 -12.54 13.61
CA GLY A 245 -18.62 -12.91 12.72
C GLY A 245 -18.97 -11.90 11.63
N ARG A 246 -18.28 -10.75 11.57
CA ARG A 246 -18.50 -9.68 10.58
C ARG A 246 -17.20 -8.97 10.26
N VAL A 247 -16.97 -8.70 8.97
CA VAL A 247 -15.74 -8.05 8.51
C VAL A 247 -16.06 -6.83 7.66
N ILE A 248 -15.34 -5.74 7.89
CA ILE A 248 -15.30 -4.56 7.02
C ILE A 248 -13.89 -4.44 6.49
N THR A 249 -13.73 -4.26 5.17
CA THR A 249 -12.43 -3.92 4.57
C THR A 249 -12.40 -2.45 4.19
N VAL A 250 -11.24 -1.81 4.38
CA VAL A 250 -11.08 -0.37 4.12
C VAL A 250 -9.80 -0.14 3.31
N GLU A 251 -9.96 0.41 2.12
CA GLU A 251 -8.85 0.66 1.19
C GLU A 251 -9.06 1.92 0.36
N GLU A 252 -8.01 2.68 0.13
CA GLU A 252 -8.00 3.81 -0.81
C GLU A 252 -7.76 3.29 -2.23
N HIS A 253 -8.70 2.51 -2.73
CA HIS A 253 -8.66 1.80 -4.00
C HIS A 253 -10.10 1.49 -4.44
N ASN A 254 -10.32 1.15 -5.69
CA ASN A 254 -11.61 0.63 -6.13
C ASN A 254 -11.98 -0.61 -5.30
N ILE A 255 -13.24 -0.75 -4.94
CA ILE A 255 -13.76 -1.95 -4.26
C ILE A 255 -13.59 -3.22 -5.07
N ILE A 256 -13.30 -3.11 -6.38
CA ILE A 256 -13.07 -4.21 -7.31
C ILE A 256 -11.58 -4.52 -7.38
N GLY A 257 -11.20 -5.75 -7.13
CA GLY A 257 -9.84 -6.28 -7.33
C GLY A 257 -8.83 -5.98 -6.21
N GLY A 258 -9.17 -5.14 -5.21
CA GLY A 258 -8.27 -4.72 -4.15
C GLY A 258 -8.22 -5.66 -2.94
N LEU A 259 -7.94 -5.07 -1.75
CA LEU A 259 -7.90 -5.77 -0.47
C LEU A 259 -9.23 -6.44 -0.14
N GLY A 260 -10.33 -5.73 -0.37
CA GLY A 260 -11.68 -6.23 -0.05
C GLY A 260 -12.01 -7.52 -0.77
N GLU A 261 -11.62 -7.67 -2.03
CA GLU A 261 -11.80 -8.94 -2.76
C GLU A 261 -10.82 -10.01 -2.31
N ALA A 262 -9.56 -9.68 -1.96
CA ALA A 262 -8.63 -10.65 -1.41
C ALA A 262 -9.19 -11.28 -0.12
N VAL A 263 -9.65 -10.44 0.80
CA VAL A 263 -10.29 -10.86 2.06
C VAL A 263 -11.57 -11.65 1.80
N SER A 264 -12.46 -11.17 0.92
CA SER A 264 -13.71 -11.86 0.58
C SER A 264 -13.46 -13.23 -0.01
N THR A 265 -12.46 -13.39 -0.87
CA THR A 265 -12.08 -14.70 -1.45
C THR A 265 -11.60 -15.65 -0.35
N ALA A 266 -10.65 -15.25 0.48
CA ALA A 266 -10.14 -16.08 1.58
C ALA A 266 -11.27 -16.51 2.53
N LEU A 267 -12.17 -15.59 2.88
CA LEU A 267 -13.29 -15.91 3.77
C LEU A 267 -14.34 -16.81 3.10
N SER A 268 -14.65 -16.62 1.82
CA SER A 268 -15.61 -17.48 1.12
C SER A 268 -15.16 -18.93 1.03
N GLU A 269 -13.85 -19.15 0.92
CA GLU A 269 -13.27 -20.49 0.82
C GLU A 269 -13.11 -21.20 2.18
N HIS A 270 -12.79 -20.44 3.25
CA HIS A 270 -12.36 -21.03 4.51
C HIS A 270 -13.26 -20.73 5.72
N CYS A 271 -13.99 -19.62 5.71
CA CYS A 271 -14.86 -19.17 6.79
C CYS A 271 -15.92 -18.20 6.28
N PRO A 272 -16.99 -18.67 5.59
CA PRO A 272 -18.00 -17.80 5.00
C PRO A 272 -18.53 -16.78 6.00
N THR A 273 -18.18 -15.53 5.81
CA THR A 273 -18.47 -14.41 6.72
C THR A 273 -18.95 -13.21 5.90
N PRO A 274 -19.98 -12.47 6.34
CA PRO A 274 -20.39 -11.23 5.67
C PRO A 274 -19.25 -10.22 5.65
N VAL A 275 -18.88 -9.76 4.43
CA VAL A 275 -17.86 -8.72 4.22
C VAL A 275 -18.51 -7.46 3.64
N THR A 276 -18.26 -6.32 4.29
CA THR A 276 -18.59 -5.00 3.75
C THR A 276 -17.33 -4.32 3.28
N ARG A 277 -17.30 -3.83 2.03
CA ARG A 277 -16.13 -3.17 1.46
C ARG A 277 -16.31 -1.66 1.47
N ILE A 278 -15.37 -0.93 2.05
CA ILE A 278 -15.25 0.52 2.00
C ILE A 278 -14.05 0.83 1.09
N GLY A 279 -14.30 1.56 0.00
CA GLY A 279 -13.34 1.94 -1.02
C GLY A 279 -14.02 2.85 -2.04
N VAL A 280 -13.38 3.10 -3.16
CA VAL A 280 -13.96 3.84 -4.28
C VAL A 280 -14.99 2.95 -4.99
N ASN A 281 -16.25 3.39 -5.04
CA ASN A 281 -17.39 2.59 -5.47
C ASN A 281 -17.55 2.57 -7.01
N ASP A 282 -16.58 2.02 -7.72
CA ASP A 282 -16.58 1.84 -9.18
C ASP A 282 -16.88 3.14 -9.95
N VAL A 283 -16.24 4.23 -9.53
CA VAL A 283 -16.34 5.54 -10.15
C VAL A 283 -14.95 6.16 -10.33
N TYR A 284 -14.80 7.04 -11.30
CA TYR A 284 -13.59 7.85 -11.40
C TYR A 284 -13.58 8.95 -10.34
N GLY A 285 -12.39 9.35 -9.92
CA GLY A 285 -12.21 10.52 -9.08
C GLY A 285 -12.28 11.82 -9.89
N HIS A 286 -11.98 12.92 -9.23
CA HIS A 286 -11.91 14.26 -9.83
C HIS A 286 -10.92 15.13 -9.08
N SER A 287 -10.62 16.32 -9.62
CA SER A 287 -9.72 17.28 -8.99
C SER A 287 -10.37 17.91 -7.75
N GLY A 288 -9.60 18.00 -6.67
CA GLY A 288 -10.04 18.62 -5.42
C GLY A 288 -8.96 18.51 -4.34
N PRO A 289 -9.13 19.18 -3.19
CA PRO A 289 -8.25 19.00 -2.04
C PRO A 289 -8.31 17.54 -1.56
N ALA A 290 -7.15 16.92 -1.37
CA ALA A 290 -7.06 15.49 -1.07
C ALA A 290 -7.91 15.01 0.12
N VAL A 291 -7.94 15.81 1.21
CA VAL A 291 -8.73 15.47 2.41
C VAL A 291 -10.23 15.56 2.16
N ASP A 292 -10.66 16.51 1.34
CA ASP A 292 -12.09 16.68 0.99
C ASP A 292 -12.55 15.52 0.10
N LEU A 293 -11.70 15.11 -0.87
CA LEU A 293 -11.96 13.94 -1.70
C LEU A 293 -12.07 12.66 -0.85
N LEU A 294 -11.18 12.43 0.10
CA LEU A 294 -11.28 11.28 0.98
C LEU A 294 -12.65 11.24 1.69
N LYS A 295 -13.12 12.38 2.21
CA LYS A 295 -14.45 12.47 2.85
C LYS A 295 -15.58 12.22 1.86
N GLU A 296 -15.53 12.84 0.68
CA GLU A 296 -16.56 12.71 -0.36
C GLU A 296 -16.70 11.25 -0.83
N PHE A 297 -15.58 10.53 -0.95
CA PHE A 297 -15.57 9.12 -1.34
C PHE A 297 -15.82 8.15 -0.17
N GLY A 298 -16.16 8.65 1.02
CA GLY A 298 -16.45 7.82 2.19
C GLY A 298 -15.20 7.18 2.81
N LEU A 299 -14.02 7.74 2.56
CA LEU A 299 -12.73 7.25 3.05
C LEU A 299 -12.29 8.06 4.28
N SER A 300 -13.18 8.17 5.28
CA SER A 300 -12.92 8.89 6.52
C SER A 300 -13.31 8.05 7.74
N ALA A 301 -12.74 8.39 8.90
CA ALA A 301 -13.05 7.72 10.16
C ALA A 301 -14.53 7.81 10.54
N GLU A 302 -15.16 8.96 10.27
CA GLU A 302 -16.57 9.19 10.54
C GLU A 302 -17.45 8.22 9.74
N HIS A 303 -17.20 8.10 8.44
CA HIS A 303 -17.96 7.17 7.58
C HIS A 303 -17.72 5.71 7.94
N ILE A 304 -16.48 5.32 8.27
CA ILE A 304 -16.18 3.97 8.75
C ILE A 304 -16.99 3.67 10.02
N ALA A 305 -17.05 4.62 10.97
CA ALA A 305 -17.84 4.45 12.20
C ALA A 305 -19.34 4.35 11.93
N GLU A 306 -19.87 5.13 10.98
CA GLU A 306 -21.28 5.04 10.55
C GLU A 306 -21.62 3.66 9.99
N VAL A 307 -20.78 3.15 9.09
CA VAL A 307 -20.95 1.81 8.50
C VAL A 307 -20.89 0.73 9.57
N ILE A 308 -19.96 0.85 10.54
CA ILE A 308 -19.87 -0.11 11.65
C ILE A 308 -21.18 -0.14 12.45
N ARG A 309 -21.71 1.03 12.86
CA ARG A 309 -23.00 1.11 13.59
C ARG A 309 -24.13 0.48 12.78
N GLU A 310 -24.22 0.77 11.48
CA GLU A 310 -25.24 0.19 10.59
C GLU A 310 -25.15 -1.35 10.53
N LYS A 311 -23.94 -1.90 10.46
CA LYS A 311 -23.75 -3.36 10.38
C LYS A 311 -23.99 -4.07 11.72
N LEU A 312 -23.81 -3.40 12.84
CA LEU A 312 -24.11 -3.96 14.15
C LEU A 312 -25.60 -3.87 14.52
N ALA A 313 -26.35 -2.92 13.95
CA ALA A 313 -27.79 -2.78 14.15
C ALA A 313 -28.64 -3.82 13.41
N LYS A 314 -28.06 -4.53 12.45
CA LYS A 314 -28.70 -5.62 11.66
C LYS A 314 -28.30 -6.98 12.20
#